data_96688a461b135c2f4a97b71f390c3a7c
#
_entry.id   96688a461b135c2f4a97b71f390c3a7c
#
_cell.length_a   1.000
_cell.length_b   1.000
_cell.length_c   1.000
_cell.angle_alpha   90.00
_cell.angle_beta   90.00
_cell.angle_gamma   90.00
#
_symmetry.space_group_name_H-M   'P 1'
#
loop_
_entity.id
_entity.type
_entity.pdbx_description
1 polymer ?
#
loop_
_entity_poly.entity_id
_entity_poly.type
_entity_poly.pdbx_seq_one_letter_code
_entity_poly.pdbx_strand_id
1 'polypeptide(L)'
;MDPITVILSALAVAGGKVGAKAIQDGYAALRSLILRRFGRSQPKLEERIDDYVADQEPFQKPAEKALRDAGAGTDQEVIDRAVELLRQAEADKPGITGGLVGQINAKGVVVAQTIHGGVHQTIDGSGKP
;
A
#
# COMPACT_ATOMS: atom_id res chain seq x y z
N MET A 1 -11.46 0.79 3.53
CA MET A 1 -10.10 0.50 3.99
C MET A 1 -9.15 1.60 3.55
N ASP A 2 -8.28 2.01 4.45
CA ASP A 2 -7.34 3.11 4.19
C ASP A 2 -6.26 2.67 3.22
N PRO A 3 -6.08 3.36 2.10
CA PRO A 3 -5.05 2.97 1.12
C PRO A 3 -3.62 3.01 1.68
N ILE A 4 -3.33 3.92 2.60
CA ILE A 4 -1.99 3.95 3.21
C ILE A 4 -1.75 2.68 4.04
N THR A 5 -2.77 2.21 4.76
CA THR A 5 -2.68 0.95 5.49
C THR A 5 -2.40 -0.21 4.54
N VAL A 6 -3.04 -0.23 3.38
CA VAL A 6 -2.82 -1.28 2.38
C VAL A 6 -1.38 -1.25 1.88
N ILE A 7 -0.86 -0.06 1.55
CA ILE A 7 0.52 0.09 1.07
C ILE A 7 1.52 -0.36 2.13
N LEU A 8 1.34 0.11 3.37
CA LEU A 8 2.24 -0.27 4.46
C LEU A 8 2.21 -1.77 4.72
N SER A 9 1.01 -2.36 4.71
CA SER A 9 0.87 -3.80 4.93
C SER A 9 1.57 -4.61 3.85
N ALA A 10 1.45 -4.17 2.60
CA ALA A 10 2.13 -4.85 1.49
C ALA A 10 3.65 -4.78 1.66
N LEU A 11 4.17 -3.61 2.03
CA LEU A 11 5.61 -3.45 2.25
C LEU A 11 6.08 -4.31 3.42
N ALA A 12 5.32 -4.33 4.51
CA ALA A 12 5.71 -5.09 5.70
C ALA A 12 5.69 -6.60 5.43
N VAL A 13 4.62 -7.08 4.80
CA VAL A 13 4.46 -8.52 4.56
C VAL A 13 5.47 -9.01 3.53
N ALA A 14 5.60 -8.31 2.41
CA ALA A 14 6.45 -8.76 1.32
C ALA A 14 7.93 -8.43 1.52
N GLY A 15 8.20 -7.34 2.24
CA GLY A 15 9.58 -6.95 2.56
C GLY A 15 10.16 -7.72 3.72
N GLY A 16 9.32 -8.49 4.43
CA GLY A 16 9.79 -9.31 5.55
C GLY A 16 10.39 -10.61 5.06
N LYS A 17 10.14 -11.69 5.79
CA LYS A 17 10.82 -12.96 5.50
C LYS A 17 9.97 -13.91 4.68
N VAL A 18 9.37 -13.41 3.63
CA VAL A 18 8.60 -14.25 2.73
C VAL A 18 9.58 -14.78 1.69
N GLY A 19 9.70 -16.07 1.58
CA GLY A 19 10.75 -16.69 0.78
C GLY A 19 10.51 -16.74 -0.72
N ALA A 20 9.26 -16.63 -1.19
CA ALA A 20 8.94 -16.79 -2.61
C ALA A 20 9.54 -15.67 -3.45
N LYS A 21 10.19 -16.05 -4.53
CA LYS A 21 10.84 -15.09 -5.42
C LYS A 21 9.86 -14.10 -6.02
N ALA A 22 8.67 -14.56 -6.41
CA ALA A 22 7.66 -13.67 -7.00
C ALA A 22 7.25 -12.57 -6.04
N ILE A 23 7.21 -12.87 -4.74
CA ILE A 23 6.86 -11.88 -3.73
C ILE A 23 8.00 -10.92 -3.50
N GLN A 24 9.23 -11.41 -3.49
CA GLN A 24 10.41 -10.55 -3.40
C GLN A 24 10.49 -9.59 -4.59
N ASP A 25 10.23 -10.10 -5.78
CA ASP A 25 10.22 -9.29 -7.00
C ASP A 25 9.09 -8.25 -6.94
N GLY A 26 7.92 -8.64 -6.45
CA GLY A 26 6.78 -7.74 -6.28
C GLY A 26 7.08 -6.63 -5.28
N TYR A 27 7.74 -6.97 -4.19
CA TYR A 27 8.16 -5.98 -3.19
C TYR A 27 9.13 -4.96 -3.83
N ALA A 28 10.14 -5.46 -4.54
CA ALA A 28 11.12 -4.58 -5.18
C ALA A 28 10.45 -3.65 -6.20
N ALA A 29 9.49 -4.18 -6.95
CA ALA A 29 8.75 -3.39 -7.94
C ALA A 29 7.89 -2.31 -7.28
N LEU A 30 7.20 -2.65 -6.19
CA LEU A 30 6.38 -1.68 -5.47
C LEU A 30 7.23 -0.59 -4.85
N ARG A 31 8.32 -0.98 -4.19
CA ARG A 31 9.24 -0.03 -3.58
C ARG A 31 9.83 0.92 -4.63
N SER A 32 10.27 0.38 -5.76
CA SER A 32 10.81 1.18 -6.84
C SER A 32 9.79 2.15 -7.41
N LEU A 33 8.55 1.71 -7.57
CA LEU A 33 7.48 2.58 -8.06
C LEU A 33 7.24 3.74 -7.12
N ILE A 34 7.15 3.47 -5.83
CA ILE A 34 6.93 4.50 -4.82
C ILE A 34 8.07 5.51 -4.84
N LEU A 35 9.31 5.03 -4.85
CA LEU A 35 10.47 5.92 -4.81
C LEU A 35 10.62 6.72 -6.10
N ARG A 36 10.29 6.13 -7.24
CA ARG A 36 10.36 6.82 -8.51
C ARG A 36 9.32 7.94 -8.59
N ARG A 37 8.14 7.70 -8.02
CA ARG A 37 7.04 8.67 -8.07
C ARG A 37 7.17 9.77 -7.04
N PHE A 38 7.63 9.43 -5.84
CA PHE A 38 7.55 10.32 -4.69
C PHE A 38 8.89 10.67 -4.05
N GLY A 39 9.96 9.99 -4.44
CA GLY A 39 11.25 10.16 -3.78
C GLY A 39 11.82 11.58 -3.88
N ARG A 40 11.50 12.30 -4.94
CA ARG A 40 11.99 13.67 -5.08
C ARG A 40 11.32 14.64 -4.13
N SER A 41 10.00 14.48 -3.94
CA SER A 41 9.25 15.37 -3.06
C SER A 41 9.42 14.97 -1.60
N GLN A 42 9.81 13.72 -1.35
CA GLN A 42 10.00 13.20 0.01
C GLN A 42 11.37 12.55 0.10
N PRO A 43 12.45 13.35 0.29
CA PRO A 43 13.81 12.79 0.25
C PRO A 43 14.09 11.70 1.28
N LYS A 44 13.36 11.69 2.39
CA LYS A 44 13.55 10.67 3.41
C LYS A 44 12.63 9.47 3.26
N LEU A 45 11.87 9.41 2.17
CA LEU A 45 10.88 8.35 1.98
C LEU A 45 11.54 6.98 1.96
N GLU A 46 12.65 6.84 1.26
CA GLU A 46 13.36 5.57 1.18
C GLU A 46 13.79 5.10 2.57
N GLU A 47 14.36 5.99 3.34
CA GLU A 47 14.79 5.68 4.70
C GLU A 47 13.61 5.27 5.58
N ARG A 48 12.48 6.00 5.47
CA ARG A 48 11.29 5.70 6.25
C ARG A 48 10.72 4.33 5.91
N ILE A 49 10.71 3.98 4.62
CA ILE A 49 10.23 2.66 4.19
C ILE A 49 11.16 1.57 4.71
N ASP A 50 12.47 1.75 4.53
CA ASP A 50 13.43 0.71 4.93
C ASP A 50 13.44 0.51 6.44
N ASP A 51 13.34 1.59 7.22
CA ASP A 51 13.25 1.50 8.67
C ASP A 51 11.99 0.74 9.10
N TYR A 52 10.86 1.04 8.45
CA TYR A 52 9.60 0.40 8.77
C TYR A 52 9.64 -1.10 8.45
N VAL A 53 10.20 -1.47 7.32
CA VAL A 53 10.29 -2.87 6.93
C VAL A 53 11.20 -3.64 7.90
N ALA A 54 12.27 -3.01 8.36
CA ALA A 54 13.19 -3.63 9.29
C ALA A 54 12.59 -3.78 10.70
N ASP A 55 11.81 -2.78 11.14
CA ASP A 55 11.21 -2.80 12.47
C ASP A 55 9.89 -2.02 12.42
N GLN A 56 8.80 -2.73 12.26
CA GLN A 56 7.52 -2.11 11.96
C GLN A 56 6.99 -1.21 13.07
N GLU A 57 7.05 -1.68 14.30
CA GLU A 57 6.35 -0.99 15.37
C GLU A 57 6.81 0.45 15.61
N PRO A 58 8.09 0.72 15.85
CA PRO A 58 8.52 2.09 16.12
C PRO A 58 8.53 2.99 14.87
N PHE A 59 8.58 2.41 13.67
CA PHE A 59 8.70 3.18 12.45
C PHE A 59 7.43 3.26 11.62
N GLN A 60 6.31 2.71 12.14
CA GLN A 60 5.05 2.72 11.41
C GLN A 60 4.53 4.15 11.19
N LYS A 61 4.47 4.94 12.24
CA LYS A 61 3.93 6.30 12.11
C LYS A 61 4.76 7.20 11.21
N PRO A 62 6.10 7.21 11.32
CA PRO A 62 6.91 7.99 10.39
C PRO A 62 6.73 7.57 8.93
N ALA A 63 6.65 6.26 8.67
CA ALA A 63 6.43 5.76 7.32
C ALA A 63 5.04 6.14 6.80
N GLU A 64 4.03 6.00 7.64
CA GLU A 64 2.67 6.39 7.31
C GLU A 64 2.60 7.87 6.93
N LYS A 65 3.20 8.72 7.75
CA LYS A 65 3.21 10.16 7.50
C LYS A 65 3.92 10.48 6.19
N ALA A 66 5.07 9.86 5.94
CA ALA A 66 5.82 10.12 4.71
C ALA A 66 5.01 9.74 3.47
N LEU A 67 4.33 8.60 3.51
CA LEU A 67 3.49 8.16 2.39
C LEU A 67 2.28 9.07 2.19
N ARG A 68 1.64 9.51 3.29
CA ARG A 68 0.51 10.43 3.18
C ARG A 68 0.94 11.78 2.62
N ASP A 69 2.03 12.32 3.13
CA ASP A 69 2.53 13.62 2.68
C ASP A 69 2.96 13.57 1.23
N ALA A 70 3.43 12.42 0.76
CA ALA A 70 3.81 12.23 -0.63
C ALA A 70 2.60 12.11 -1.57
N GLY A 71 1.43 11.77 -1.02
CA GLY A 71 0.24 11.56 -1.84
C GLY A 71 0.09 10.13 -2.33
N ALA A 72 0.82 9.18 -1.74
CA ALA A 72 0.76 7.79 -2.18
C ALA A 72 -0.63 7.17 -2.02
N GLY A 73 -1.41 7.65 -1.06
CA GLY A 73 -2.77 7.15 -0.84
C GLY A 73 -3.77 7.49 -1.93
N THR A 74 -3.39 8.35 -2.88
CA THR A 74 -4.24 8.69 -4.02
C THR A 74 -3.67 8.17 -5.33
N ASP A 75 -2.56 7.44 -5.31
CA ASP A 75 -1.96 6.90 -6.50
C ASP A 75 -2.52 5.50 -6.76
N GLN A 76 -3.43 5.39 -7.70
CA GLN A 76 -4.14 4.14 -7.96
C GLN A 76 -3.20 3.02 -8.38
N GLU A 77 -2.15 3.32 -9.13
CA GLU A 77 -1.20 2.29 -9.56
C GLU A 77 -0.44 1.72 -8.37
N VAL A 78 -0.02 2.57 -7.44
CA VAL A 78 0.65 2.12 -6.22
C VAL A 78 -0.28 1.24 -5.39
N ILE A 79 -1.54 1.65 -5.25
CA ILE A 79 -2.53 0.90 -4.50
C ILE A 79 -2.78 -0.46 -5.15
N ASP A 80 -2.95 -0.48 -6.47
CA ASP A 80 -3.21 -1.73 -7.19
C ASP A 80 -2.06 -2.71 -7.05
N ARG A 81 -0.82 -2.22 -7.13
CA ARG A 81 0.34 -3.08 -6.95
C ARG A 81 0.45 -3.60 -5.52
N ALA A 82 0.11 -2.75 -4.54
CA ALA A 82 0.12 -3.17 -3.14
C ALA A 82 -0.93 -4.27 -2.90
N VAL A 83 -2.13 -4.11 -3.45
CA VAL A 83 -3.18 -5.11 -3.33
C VAL A 83 -2.77 -6.43 -3.98
N GLU A 84 -2.19 -6.35 -5.18
CA GLU A 84 -1.73 -7.55 -5.88
C GLU A 84 -0.66 -8.28 -5.06
N LEU A 85 0.29 -7.54 -4.50
CA LEU A 85 1.35 -8.12 -3.70
C LEU A 85 0.80 -8.80 -2.44
N LEU A 86 -0.19 -8.17 -1.79
CA LEU A 86 -0.85 -8.79 -0.64
C LEU A 86 -1.57 -10.09 -1.02
N ARG A 87 -2.24 -10.10 -2.17
CA ARG A 87 -2.91 -11.32 -2.64
C ARG A 87 -1.92 -12.43 -2.93
N GLN A 88 -0.78 -12.09 -3.55
CA GLN A 88 0.25 -13.08 -3.80
C GLN A 88 0.82 -13.64 -2.51
N ALA A 89 1.06 -12.78 -1.52
CA ALA A 89 1.58 -13.22 -0.23
C ALA A 89 0.58 -14.12 0.50
N GLU A 90 -0.70 -13.76 0.45
CA GLU A 90 -1.75 -14.56 1.09
C GLU A 90 -1.88 -15.93 0.42
N ALA A 91 -1.74 -16.00 -0.91
CA ALA A 91 -1.79 -17.26 -1.63
C ALA A 91 -0.59 -18.14 -1.28
N ASP A 92 0.58 -17.54 -1.10
CA ASP A 92 1.79 -18.26 -0.75
C ASP A 92 1.76 -18.78 0.68
N LYS A 93 1.30 -17.94 1.62
CA LYS A 93 1.17 -18.31 3.03
C LYS A 93 -0.18 -17.85 3.55
N PRO A 94 -1.20 -18.69 3.51
CA PRO A 94 -2.52 -18.32 4.00
C PRO A 94 -2.47 -17.80 5.44
N GLY A 95 -3.12 -16.67 5.66
CA GLY A 95 -3.15 -16.02 6.97
C GLY A 95 -2.05 -14.99 7.21
N ILE A 96 -1.07 -14.89 6.29
CA ILE A 96 0.05 -13.99 6.52
C ILE A 96 -0.38 -12.52 6.57
N THR A 97 -1.48 -12.18 5.91
CA THR A 97 -1.96 -10.80 5.90
C THR A 97 -2.91 -10.50 7.07
N GLY A 98 -3.14 -11.47 7.95
CA GLY A 98 -3.99 -11.25 9.11
C GLY A 98 -5.43 -10.92 8.76
N GLY A 99 -5.95 -11.45 7.65
CA GLY A 99 -7.31 -11.20 7.22
C GLY A 99 -7.48 -9.97 6.32
N LEU A 100 -6.40 -9.25 6.06
CA LEU A 100 -6.48 -8.01 5.28
C LEU A 100 -6.98 -8.26 3.86
N VAL A 101 -6.52 -9.33 3.20
CA VAL A 101 -6.97 -9.66 1.86
C VAL A 101 -8.48 -9.94 1.84
N GLY A 102 -8.99 -10.63 2.87
CA GLY A 102 -10.42 -10.84 3.00
C GLY A 102 -11.20 -9.54 3.10
N GLN A 103 -10.68 -8.59 3.86
CA GLN A 103 -11.31 -7.28 3.97
C GLN A 103 -11.28 -6.50 2.65
N ILE A 104 -10.17 -6.57 1.93
CA ILE A 104 -10.04 -5.92 0.63
C ILE A 104 -11.05 -6.52 -0.35
N ASN A 105 -11.18 -7.83 -0.37
CA ASN A 105 -12.10 -8.51 -1.26
C ASN A 105 -13.55 -8.18 -0.93
N ALA A 106 -13.87 -8.02 0.34
CA ALA A 106 -15.24 -7.72 0.78
C ALA A 106 -15.61 -6.25 0.65
N LYS A 107 -14.69 -5.34 0.96
CA LYS A 107 -15.01 -3.92 1.06
C LYS A 107 -14.27 -3.03 0.09
N GLY A 108 -13.25 -3.53 -0.56
CA GLY A 108 -12.41 -2.73 -1.43
C GLY A 108 -11.50 -1.76 -0.67
N VAL A 109 -10.76 -0.97 -1.42
CA VAL A 109 -9.89 0.06 -0.89
C VAL A 109 -10.48 1.40 -1.27
N VAL A 110 -10.72 2.25 -0.28
CA VAL A 110 -11.30 3.55 -0.54
C VAL A 110 -10.19 4.54 -0.82
N VAL A 111 -10.04 4.90 -2.08
CA VAL A 111 -9.05 5.87 -2.46
C VAL A 111 -9.65 7.25 -2.20
N ALA A 112 -8.98 8.00 -1.36
CA ALA A 112 -9.44 9.33 -1.06
C ALA A 112 -9.11 10.24 -2.19
N GLN A 113 -9.81 10.10 -3.27
CA GLN A 113 -9.60 10.96 -4.29
C GLN A 113 -10.27 12.18 -3.97
N THR A 114 -9.68 13.18 -4.23
CA THR A 114 -10.23 14.31 -4.08
C THR A 114 -11.26 14.45 -4.93
N ILE A 115 -12.23 14.35 -4.46
CA ILE A 115 -13.23 14.44 -5.18
C ILE A 115 -13.52 15.76 -5.11
N HIS A 116 -13.33 16.38 -5.84
CA HIS A 116 -13.69 17.52 -5.82
C HIS A 116 -14.96 17.68 -6.25
N GLY A 117 -15.32 17.51 -5.91
CA GLY A 117 -16.30 17.38 -6.26
C GLY A 117 -16.75 16.53 -6.47
N GLY A 118 -16.97 16.08 -6.46
CA GLY A 118 -17.39 15.45 -6.50
C GLY A 118 -17.78 14.44 -6.42
N VAL A 119 -18.00 14.18 -6.30
CA VAL A 119 -18.22 13.43 -6.19
C VAL A 119 -18.50 12.44 -6.23
N HIS A 120 -18.66 12.08 -6.36
CA HIS A 120 -18.90 11.58 -6.38
C HIS A 120 -18.99 10.58 -6.36
N GLN A 121 -19.24 10.06 -6.50
CA GLN A 121 -19.29 9.48 -6.50
C GLN A 121 -19.40 8.55 -6.52
N THR A 122 -19.69 8.25 -6.67
CA THR A 122 -19.74 7.74 -6.73
C THR A 122 -19.95 6.84 -6.82
N ILE A 123 -20.12 6.58 -6.88
CA ILE A 123 -20.12 6.18 -6.92
C ILE A 123 -20.29 5.46 -7.03
N ASP A 124 -20.41 5.27 -7.03
CA ASP A 124 -20.42 5.03 -7.08
C ASP A 124 -20.36 4.56 -7.15
N GLY A 125 -20.83 4.07 -7.33
CA GLY A 125 -20.59 4.12 -7.33
C GLY A 125 -20.76 3.86 -7.38
N SER A 126 -21.17 3.69 -7.52
CA SER A 126 -21.27 4.14 -7.59
C SER A 126 -21.57 4.57 -7.67
N GLY A 127 -22.05 4.40 -7.85
CA GLY A 127 -22.05 5.40 -7.82
C GLY A 127 -22.49 5.72 -7.99
N LYS A 128 -22.89 5.91 -8.22
CA LYS A 128 -23.03 6.72 -8.21
C LYS A 128 -23.09 7.04 -8.23
N PRO A 129 -23.85 6.96 -8.68
CA PRO A 129 -23.76 7.59 -8.51
C PRO A 129 -23.72 7.67 -8.45
#